data_3f81fe943d068d56257797ff7efa79b4
#
_entry.id   3f81fe943d068d56257797ff7efa79b4
#
_cell.length_a   1.000
_cell.length_b   1.000
_cell.length_c   1.000
_cell.angle_alpha   90.00
_cell.angle_beta   90.00
_cell.angle_gamma   90.00
#
_symmetry.space_group_name_H-M   'P 1'
#
loop_
_entity.id
_entity.type
_entity.pdbx_description
1 polymer ?
#
loop_
_entity_poly.entity_id
_entity_poly.type
_entity_poly.pdbx_seq_one_letter_code
_entity_poly.pdbx_strand_id
1 'polypeptide(L)'
;MEVTMNDIKKLREMTGAGLADCKKALAESDDMDGAVAYLRKKGAAVAAKRSDRDAAEGCVLVKAENGFGAIIALKCETDFVANNADFVALTQQILDAAVANKCKTLDEVKALPMGRRHRSGCCCCP
;
A
#
# COMPACT_ATOMS: atom_id res chain seq x y z
N MET A 1 12.77 -18.92 17.26
CA MET A 1 13.09 -19.23 15.84
C MET A 1 14.46 -18.67 15.48
N GLU A 2 15.33 -19.44 14.88
CA GLU A 2 16.59 -18.89 14.36
C GLU A 2 16.30 -18.02 13.14
N VAL A 3 16.64 -16.76 13.25
CA VAL A 3 16.41 -15.78 12.17
C VAL A 3 17.52 -15.93 11.14
N THR A 4 17.20 -16.52 9.99
CA THR A 4 18.15 -16.65 8.89
C THR A 4 18.08 -15.46 7.93
N MET A 5 19.17 -15.21 7.19
CA MET A 5 19.18 -14.14 6.16
C MET A 5 18.16 -14.40 5.05
N ASN A 6 17.83 -15.65 4.79
CA ASN A 6 16.82 -16.03 3.80
C ASN A 6 15.40 -15.65 4.28
N ASP A 7 15.10 -15.84 5.56
CA ASP A 7 13.81 -15.47 6.14
C ASP A 7 13.62 -13.95 6.12
N ILE A 8 14.67 -13.19 6.41
CA ILE A 8 14.64 -11.72 6.33
C ILE A 8 14.37 -11.27 4.89
N LYS A 9 15.04 -11.87 3.90
CA LYS A 9 14.82 -11.56 2.48
C LYS A 9 13.40 -11.89 2.05
N LYS A 10 12.92 -13.08 2.40
CA LYS A 10 11.56 -13.53 2.08
C LYS A 10 10.50 -12.60 2.70
N LEU A 11 10.65 -12.26 3.97
CA LEU A 11 9.73 -11.34 4.65
C LEU A 11 9.75 -9.95 4.00
N ARG A 12 10.92 -9.45 3.61
CA ARG A 12 11.04 -8.19 2.89
C ARG A 12 10.37 -8.23 1.51
N GLU A 13 10.51 -9.31 0.76
CA GLU A 13 9.84 -9.48 -0.53
C GLU A 13 8.31 -9.50 -0.39
N MET A 14 7.82 -10.10 0.69
CA MET A 14 6.38 -10.20 0.97
C MET A 14 5.77 -8.88 1.46
N THR A 15 6.50 -8.11 2.26
CA THR A 15 5.98 -6.94 2.98
C THR A 15 6.50 -5.61 2.48
N GLY A 16 7.66 -5.60 1.81
CA GLY A 16 8.34 -4.37 1.42
C GLY A 16 8.98 -3.58 2.58
N ALA A 17 8.97 -4.12 3.80
CA ALA A 17 9.54 -3.46 4.98
C ALA A 17 11.07 -3.39 4.94
N GLY A 18 11.66 -2.47 5.70
CA GLY A 18 13.10 -2.34 5.83
C GLY A 18 13.75 -3.57 6.49
N LEU A 19 15.01 -3.85 6.18
CA LEU A 19 15.74 -5.02 6.70
C LEU A 19 15.78 -5.05 8.24
N ALA A 20 15.97 -3.90 8.87
CA ALA A 20 15.99 -3.78 10.33
C ALA A 20 14.64 -4.14 10.95
N ASP A 21 13.55 -3.72 10.32
CA ASP A 21 12.20 -4.01 10.77
C ASP A 21 11.83 -5.49 10.56
N CYS A 22 12.22 -6.06 9.42
CA CYS A 22 12.05 -7.50 9.16
C CYS A 22 12.80 -8.35 10.19
N LYS A 23 14.06 -7.98 10.52
CA LYS A 23 14.84 -8.65 11.54
C LYS A 23 14.17 -8.60 12.91
N LYS A 24 13.66 -7.43 13.32
CA LYS A 24 12.95 -7.27 14.59
C LYS A 24 11.66 -8.07 14.62
N ALA A 25 10.89 -8.01 13.55
CA ALA A 25 9.63 -8.74 13.45
C ALA A 25 9.84 -10.25 13.61
N LEU A 26 10.87 -10.81 12.96
CA LEU A 26 11.21 -12.24 13.09
C LEU A 26 11.76 -12.59 14.47
N ALA A 27 12.48 -11.67 15.12
CA ALA A 27 12.99 -11.90 16.47
C ALA A 27 11.89 -11.89 17.53
N GLU A 28 10.82 -11.13 17.33
CA GLU A 28 9.69 -10.99 18.25
C GLU A 28 8.53 -11.93 17.91
N SER A 29 8.62 -12.69 16.84
CA SER A 29 7.58 -13.63 16.39
C SER A 29 8.15 -15.03 16.27
N ASP A 30 7.32 -16.01 16.57
CA ASP A 30 7.71 -17.43 16.50
C ASP A 30 7.59 -17.99 15.07
N ASP A 31 6.87 -17.29 14.20
CA ASP A 31 6.62 -17.72 12.83
C ASP A 31 6.61 -16.54 11.83
N MET A 32 6.55 -16.89 10.55
CA MET A 32 6.53 -15.91 9.44
C MET A 32 5.23 -15.10 9.42
N ASP A 33 4.10 -15.71 9.75
CA ASP A 33 2.80 -15.04 9.75
C ASP A 33 2.68 -14.06 10.92
N GLY A 34 3.21 -14.41 12.08
CA GLY A 34 3.35 -13.51 13.22
C GLY A 34 4.22 -12.29 12.91
N ALA A 35 5.32 -12.49 12.18
CA ALA A 35 6.18 -11.40 11.73
C ALA A 35 5.46 -10.45 10.76
N VAL A 36 4.66 -10.98 9.85
CA VAL A 36 3.81 -10.17 8.93
C VAL A 36 2.77 -9.38 9.72
N ALA A 37 2.11 -10.00 10.70
CA ALA A 37 1.14 -9.31 11.55
C ALA A 37 1.77 -8.19 12.38
N TYR A 38 2.97 -8.43 12.93
CA TYR A 38 3.76 -7.42 13.63
C TYR A 38 4.07 -6.21 12.74
N LEU A 39 4.54 -6.46 11.52
CA LEU A 39 4.85 -5.39 10.57
C LEU A 39 3.61 -4.60 10.15
N ARG A 40 2.47 -5.25 9.97
CA ARG A 40 1.19 -4.59 9.68
C ARG A 40 0.76 -3.68 10.82
N LYS A 41 0.83 -4.16 12.05
CA LYS A 41 0.51 -3.36 13.25
C LYS A 41 1.42 -2.15 13.38
N LYS A 42 2.72 -2.33 13.15
CA LYS A 42 3.69 -1.23 13.15
C LYS A 42 3.40 -0.22 12.04
N GLY A 43 3.11 -0.68 10.83
CA GLY A 43 2.74 0.18 9.69
C GLY A 43 1.49 1.01 9.97
N ALA A 44 0.46 0.40 10.54
CA ALA A 44 -0.76 1.11 10.95
C ALA A 44 -0.48 2.19 12.00
N ALA A 45 0.38 1.93 12.98
CA ALA A 45 0.78 2.91 13.99
C ALA A 45 1.56 4.09 13.38
N VAL A 46 2.43 3.83 12.40
CA VAL A 46 3.17 4.88 11.67
C VAL A 46 2.21 5.71 10.81
N ALA A 47 1.28 5.06 10.12
CA ALA A 47 0.27 5.75 9.32
C ALA A 47 -0.61 6.67 10.18
N ALA A 48 -1.04 6.20 11.35
CA ALA A 48 -1.83 7.00 12.30
C ALA A 48 -1.06 8.25 12.77
N LYS A 49 0.25 8.14 13.03
CA LYS A 49 1.10 9.27 13.41
C LYS A 49 1.32 10.29 12.29
N ARG A 50 1.11 9.89 11.04
CA ARG A 50 1.32 10.72 9.85
C ARG A 50 0.01 11.22 9.23
N SER A 51 -1.12 10.94 9.85
CA SER A 51 -2.44 11.34 9.35
C SER A 51 -2.62 12.84 9.18
N ASP A 52 -1.87 13.63 9.97
CA ASP A 52 -1.93 15.11 9.94
C ASP A 52 -1.03 15.75 8.88
N ARG A 53 -0.28 14.93 8.10
CA ARG A 53 0.57 15.48 7.05
C ARG A 53 -0.25 15.85 5.83
N ASP A 54 -0.01 17.05 5.31
CA ASP A 54 -0.64 17.51 4.08
C ASP A 54 -0.07 16.79 2.87
N ALA A 55 -0.96 16.21 2.08
CA ALA A 55 -0.64 15.66 0.78
C ALA A 55 -1.14 16.63 -0.30
N ALA A 56 -0.27 17.54 -0.71
CA ALA A 56 -0.59 18.59 -1.69
C ALA A 56 -0.40 18.13 -3.14
N GLU A 57 0.45 17.15 -3.36
CA GLU A 57 0.73 16.57 -4.67
C GLU A 57 -0.04 15.27 -4.89
N GLY A 58 -0.06 14.78 -6.11
CA GLY A 58 -0.73 13.51 -6.42
C GLY A 58 -0.83 13.20 -7.90
N CYS A 59 -1.39 12.04 -8.20
CA CYS A 59 -1.71 11.60 -9.54
C CYS A 59 -3.22 11.48 -9.69
N VAL A 60 -3.77 12.06 -10.74
CA VAL A 60 -5.19 11.98 -11.09
C VAL A 60 -5.34 11.22 -12.40
N LEU A 61 -6.12 10.17 -12.39
CA LEU A 61 -6.44 9.38 -13.58
C LEU A 61 -7.95 9.29 -13.77
N VAL A 62 -8.35 9.24 -15.03
CA VAL A 62 -9.75 9.15 -15.46
C VAL A 62 -9.91 7.96 -16.39
N LYS A 63 -10.99 7.22 -16.20
CA LYS A 63 -11.38 6.13 -17.10
C LYS A 63 -12.89 6.10 -17.26
N ALA A 64 -13.33 5.90 -18.50
CA ALA A 64 -14.73 5.67 -18.82
C ALA A 64 -14.87 4.39 -19.65
N GLU A 65 -15.73 3.48 -19.22
CA GLU A 65 -15.94 2.19 -19.86
C GLU A 65 -17.39 1.73 -19.64
N ASN A 66 -18.01 1.18 -20.66
CA ASN A 66 -19.38 0.60 -20.59
C ASN A 66 -20.44 1.53 -19.97
N GLY A 67 -20.37 2.82 -20.26
CA GLY A 67 -21.32 3.81 -19.70
C GLY A 67 -21.05 4.21 -18.26
N PHE A 68 -19.96 3.75 -17.67
CA PHE A 68 -19.49 4.14 -16.33
C PHE A 68 -18.16 4.89 -16.42
N GLY A 69 -18.08 6.04 -15.79
CA GLY A 69 -16.87 6.84 -15.71
C GLY A 69 -16.41 7.00 -14.26
N ALA A 70 -15.10 6.94 -14.04
CA ALA A 70 -14.49 7.15 -12.74
C ALA A 70 -13.28 8.07 -12.84
N ILE A 71 -13.09 8.90 -11.82
CA ILE A 71 -11.92 9.75 -11.61
C ILE A 71 -11.33 9.35 -10.27
N ILE A 72 -10.03 9.00 -10.27
CA ILE A 72 -9.29 8.68 -9.05
C ILE A 72 -8.12 9.64 -8.90
N ALA A 73 -8.01 10.21 -7.71
CA ALA A 73 -6.88 11.03 -7.29
C ALA A 73 -6.19 10.34 -6.12
N LEU A 74 -4.95 9.91 -6.32
CA LEU A 74 -4.11 9.38 -5.27
C LEU A 74 -3.11 10.45 -4.86
N LYS A 75 -3.20 10.91 -3.61
CA LYS A 75 -2.41 12.01 -3.10
C LYS A 75 -1.10 11.53 -2.45
N CYS A 76 -0.08 12.37 -2.53
CA CYS A 76 1.21 12.16 -1.88
C CYS A 76 1.79 13.49 -1.38
N GLU A 77 2.86 13.41 -0.60
CA GLU A 77 3.48 14.60 0.01
C GLU A 77 4.36 15.37 -0.97
N THR A 78 4.96 14.71 -1.97
CA THR A 78 5.93 15.29 -2.91
C THR A 78 5.63 14.96 -4.36
N ASP A 79 6.05 15.84 -5.27
CA ASP A 79 5.97 15.65 -6.72
C ASP A 79 6.87 14.50 -7.22
N PHE A 80 7.98 14.24 -6.54
CA PHE A 80 8.86 13.08 -6.84
C PHE A 80 8.10 11.76 -6.74
N VAL A 81 7.27 11.61 -5.72
CA VAL A 81 6.41 10.41 -5.56
C VAL A 81 5.30 10.41 -6.62
N ALA A 82 4.67 11.54 -6.88
CA ALA A 82 3.61 11.66 -7.88
C ALA A 82 4.06 11.29 -9.29
N ASN A 83 5.32 11.59 -9.64
CA ASN A 83 5.91 11.27 -10.94
C ASN A 83 6.57 9.89 -11.01
N ASN A 84 6.59 9.15 -9.92
CA ASN A 84 7.15 7.80 -9.89
C ASN A 84 6.27 6.84 -10.70
N ALA A 85 6.88 6.05 -11.58
CA ALA A 85 6.16 5.09 -12.42
C ALA A 85 5.35 4.06 -11.61
N ASP A 86 5.89 3.59 -10.49
CA ASP A 86 5.19 2.64 -9.62
C ASP A 86 3.96 3.27 -8.96
N PHE A 87 4.04 4.55 -8.58
CA PHE A 87 2.91 5.30 -8.02
C PHE A 87 1.79 5.49 -9.05
N VAL A 88 2.13 5.86 -10.28
CA VAL A 88 1.18 5.99 -11.38
C VAL A 88 0.55 4.64 -11.71
N ALA A 89 1.34 3.58 -11.79
CA ALA A 89 0.85 2.23 -12.03
C ALA A 89 -0.14 1.76 -10.94
N LEU A 90 0.15 2.07 -9.67
CA LEU A 90 -0.77 1.80 -8.56
C LEU A 90 -2.09 2.56 -8.74
N THR A 91 -2.03 3.85 -9.05
CA THR A 91 -3.24 4.66 -9.30
C THR A 91 -4.06 4.08 -10.43
N GLN A 92 -3.42 3.62 -11.50
CA GLN A 92 -4.07 2.95 -12.62
C GLN A 92 -4.76 1.64 -12.20
N GLN A 93 -4.11 0.83 -11.39
CA GLN A 93 -4.71 -0.41 -10.85
C GLN A 93 -5.94 -0.14 -10.00
N ILE A 94 -5.89 0.88 -9.15
CA ILE A 94 -7.04 1.31 -8.32
C ILE A 94 -8.19 1.75 -9.23
N LEU A 95 -7.91 2.55 -10.25
CA LEU A 95 -8.90 3.03 -11.20
C LEU A 95 -9.55 1.88 -11.98
N ASP A 96 -8.75 0.95 -12.49
CA ASP A 96 -9.24 -0.23 -13.22
C ASP A 96 -10.13 -1.11 -12.33
N ALA A 97 -9.73 -1.34 -11.09
CA ALA A 97 -10.52 -2.09 -10.12
C ALA A 97 -11.85 -1.37 -9.79
N ALA A 98 -11.82 -0.06 -9.61
CA ALA A 98 -13.01 0.74 -9.33
C ALA A 98 -14.01 0.71 -10.51
N VAL A 99 -13.53 0.81 -11.73
CA VAL A 99 -14.38 0.74 -12.94
C VAL A 99 -14.94 -0.65 -13.16
N ALA A 100 -14.12 -1.70 -12.97
CA ALA A 100 -14.55 -3.09 -13.12
C ALA A 100 -15.68 -3.46 -12.13
N ASN A 101 -15.62 -2.93 -10.91
CA ASN A 101 -16.61 -3.16 -9.86
C ASN A 101 -17.70 -2.06 -9.80
N LYS A 102 -17.65 -1.06 -10.67
CA LYS A 102 -18.59 0.07 -10.71
C LYS A 102 -18.75 0.75 -9.35
N CYS A 103 -17.63 0.99 -8.66
CA CYS A 103 -17.61 1.65 -7.36
C CYS A 103 -18.07 3.10 -7.48
N LYS A 104 -19.05 3.50 -6.66
CA LYS A 104 -19.60 4.86 -6.64
C LYS A 104 -19.07 5.71 -5.49
N THR A 105 -18.52 5.08 -4.46
CA THR A 105 -18.02 5.74 -3.26
C THR A 105 -16.58 5.36 -2.96
N LEU A 106 -15.88 6.20 -2.19
CA LEU A 106 -14.53 5.93 -1.73
C LEU A 106 -14.45 4.67 -0.86
N ASP A 107 -15.45 4.44 -0.03
CA ASP A 107 -15.48 3.26 0.86
C ASP A 107 -15.60 1.96 0.06
N GLU A 108 -16.36 1.93 -1.02
CA GLU A 108 -16.42 0.79 -1.94
C GLU A 108 -15.06 0.51 -2.58
N VAL A 109 -14.34 1.55 -2.99
CA VAL A 109 -12.99 1.40 -3.56
C VAL A 109 -12.00 0.86 -2.52
N LYS A 110 -12.04 1.34 -1.29
CA LYS A 110 -11.19 0.85 -0.20
C LYS A 110 -11.47 -0.60 0.19
N ALA A 111 -12.71 -1.06 0.04
CA ALA A 111 -13.11 -2.43 0.34
C ALA A 111 -12.68 -3.44 -0.74
N LEU A 112 -12.21 -2.98 -1.91
CA LEU A 112 -11.79 -3.87 -2.99
C LEU A 112 -10.54 -4.67 -2.60
N PRO A 113 -10.48 -5.98 -2.89
CA PRO A 113 -9.29 -6.79 -2.71
C PRO A 113 -8.26 -6.41 -3.75
N MET A 114 -7.34 -5.53 -3.38
CA MET A 114 -6.18 -5.21 -4.21
C MET A 114 -5.11 -6.28 -4.02
N GLY A 115 -4.69 -6.90 -5.12
CA GLY A 115 -3.65 -7.95 -5.07
C GLY A 115 -2.37 -7.50 -4.36
N ARG A 116 -1.73 -8.43 -3.69
CA ARG A 116 -0.64 -8.27 -2.70
C ARG A 116 0.65 -7.58 -3.17
N ARG A 117 0.65 -6.74 -4.19
CA ARG A 117 1.88 -6.08 -4.69
C ARG A 117 1.94 -4.61 -4.31
N HIS A 118 1.94 -4.35 -3.02
CA HIS A 118 2.23 -3.01 -2.51
C HIS A 118 3.65 -2.94 -1.98
N ARG A 119 4.57 -2.48 -2.83
CA ARG A 119 5.97 -2.18 -2.46
C ARG A 119 6.20 -0.78 -1.92
N SER A 120 5.22 0.03 -1.80
CA SER A 120 5.42 1.38 -1.29
C SER A 120 4.42 1.66 -0.19
N GLY A 121 4.94 2.06 0.96
CA GLY A 121 4.15 2.52 2.09
C GLY A 121 3.27 3.69 1.70
N CYS A 122 2.20 3.40 0.97
CA CYS A 122 1.18 4.38 0.70
C CYS A 122 0.31 4.48 1.95
N CYS A 123 0.25 5.66 2.53
CA CYS A 123 -0.52 5.99 3.73
C CYS A 123 -2.04 5.86 3.57
N CYS A 124 -2.53 5.17 2.55
CA CYS A 124 -3.95 5.12 2.21
C CYS A 124 -4.61 3.76 2.41
N CYS A 125 -3.94 2.80 3.07
CA CYS A 125 -4.60 1.57 3.51
C CYS A 125 -4.77 1.62 5.03
N PRO A 126 -6.03 1.56 5.54
CA PRO A 126 -6.28 1.32 6.94
C PRO A 126 -5.86 -0.08 7.36
#